data_4a9940b995c37c3c0f58824a55d51c8e
#
_entry.id   4a9940b995c37c3c0f58824a55d51c8e
#
_cell.length_a   1.000
_cell.length_b   1.000
_cell.length_c   1.000
_cell.angle_alpha   90.00
_cell.angle_beta   90.00
_cell.angle_gamma   90.00
#
_symmetry.space_group_name_H-M   'P 1'
#
loop_
_entity.id
_entity.type
_entity.pdbx_description
1 polymer ?
#
loop_
_entity_poly.entity_id
_entity_poly.type
_entity_poly.pdbx_seq_one_letter_code
_entity_poly.pdbx_strand_id
1 'polypeptide(L)'
;MSLDDEQLAEIERRAATATAGPWRAGDAPYHCSIYSEHANICILMDGGTQGDEFWRNREFITHAREDVPALIAEVKRLRSIVASLMPGDEGHD
;
A
#
# COMPACT_ATOMS: atom_id res chain seq x y z
N MET A 1 6.28 -16.29 -0.89
CA MET A 1 6.60 -15.38 -1.98
C MET A 1 7.70 -14.43 -1.53
N SER A 2 8.68 -14.20 -2.35
CA SER A 2 9.74 -13.28 -2.00
C SER A 2 9.79 -12.17 -3.07
N LEU A 3 10.30 -11.02 -2.66
CA LEU A 3 10.42 -9.88 -3.55
C LEU A 3 11.89 -9.65 -3.84
N ASP A 4 12.24 -9.61 -5.13
CA ASP A 4 13.58 -9.17 -5.49
C ASP A 4 13.57 -7.64 -5.63
N ASP A 5 14.75 -7.08 -5.89
CA ASP A 5 14.88 -5.64 -5.95
C ASP A 5 14.06 -5.03 -7.07
N GLU A 6 13.95 -5.75 -8.18
CA GLU A 6 13.19 -5.25 -9.32
C GLU A 6 11.69 -5.21 -8.99
N GLN A 7 11.21 -6.26 -8.33
CA GLN A 7 9.80 -6.30 -7.93
C GLN A 7 9.49 -5.19 -6.92
N LEU A 8 10.39 -4.97 -5.97
CA LEU A 8 10.19 -3.91 -5.00
C LEU A 8 10.13 -2.55 -5.68
N ALA A 9 11.01 -2.32 -6.66
CA ALA A 9 11.02 -1.05 -7.39
C ALA A 9 9.71 -0.86 -8.16
N GLU A 10 9.16 -1.94 -8.71
CA GLU A 10 7.88 -1.87 -9.40
C GLU A 10 6.77 -1.47 -8.45
N ILE A 11 6.76 -2.07 -7.27
CA ILE A 11 5.74 -1.74 -6.28
C ILE A 11 5.87 -0.28 -5.85
N GLU A 12 7.09 0.15 -5.64
CA GLU A 12 7.35 1.52 -5.24
C GLU A 12 6.88 2.51 -6.31
N ARG A 13 7.13 2.19 -7.57
CA ARG A 13 6.70 3.04 -8.67
C ARG A 13 5.17 3.15 -8.72
N ARG A 14 4.48 2.01 -8.56
CA ARG A 14 3.03 2.04 -8.56
C ARG A 14 2.48 2.87 -7.41
N ALA A 15 3.09 2.74 -6.24
CA ALA A 15 2.65 3.52 -5.09
C ALA A 15 2.91 5.00 -5.30
N ALA A 16 4.05 5.34 -5.89
CA ALA A 16 4.41 6.74 -6.09
C ALA A 16 3.54 7.44 -7.12
N THR A 17 3.07 6.69 -8.12
CA THR A 17 2.28 7.29 -9.19
C THR A 17 0.78 7.25 -8.93
N ALA A 18 0.34 6.52 -7.93
CA ALA A 18 -1.07 6.52 -7.57
C ALA A 18 -1.46 7.87 -6.98
N THR A 19 -2.75 8.15 -6.98
CA THR A 19 -3.24 9.40 -6.43
C THR A 19 -2.73 9.60 -5.01
N ALA A 20 -2.28 10.81 -4.74
CA ALA A 20 -1.71 11.11 -3.42
C ALA A 20 -2.74 10.90 -2.33
N GLY A 21 -2.26 10.49 -1.16
CA GLY A 21 -3.11 10.32 0.00
C GLY A 21 -3.28 11.58 0.80
N PRO A 22 -3.99 11.47 1.91
CA PRO A 22 -4.60 10.24 2.39
C PRO A 22 -5.87 9.88 1.62
N TRP A 23 -6.17 8.59 1.57
CA TRP A 23 -7.43 8.13 1.03
C TRP A 23 -8.39 7.95 2.18
N ARG A 24 -9.64 8.29 1.96
CA ARG A 24 -10.65 8.26 3.00
C ARG A 24 -11.88 7.54 2.50
N ALA A 25 -12.56 6.88 3.42
CA ALA A 25 -13.84 6.26 3.10
C ALA A 25 -14.95 7.26 3.42
N GLY A 26 -15.99 7.24 2.61
CA GLY A 26 -17.09 8.18 2.77
C GLY A 26 -18.01 7.82 3.91
N ASP A 27 -18.73 8.81 4.40
CA ASP A 27 -19.77 8.61 5.40
C ASP A 27 -21.11 8.42 4.71
N ALA A 28 -22.13 8.08 5.49
CA ALA A 28 -23.45 7.89 4.93
C ALA A 28 -23.88 9.10 4.13
N PRO A 29 -24.47 8.96 2.96
CA PRO A 29 -24.80 7.70 2.31
C PRO A 29 -23.71 7.17 1.38
N TYR A 30 -22.48 7.67 1.49
CA TYR A 30 -21.42 7.37 0.55
C TYR A 30 -20.44 6.34 1.09
N HIS A 31 -20.93 5.37 1.85
CA HIS A 31 -20.05 4.35 2.45
C HIS A 31 -19.23 3.60 1.42
N CYS A 32 -19.74 3.47 0.20
CA CYS A 32 -19.06 2.70 -0.83
C CYS A 32 -17.90 3.48 -1.48
N SER A 33 -17.80 4.76 -1.22
CA SER A 33 -16.81 5.59 -1.90
C SER A 33 -15.51 5.66 -1.11
N ILE A 34 -14.40 5.59 -1.85
CA ILE A 34 -13.09 5.90 -1.29
C ILE A 34 -12.54 7.03 -2.12
N TYR A 35 -12.10 8.09 -1.46
CA TYR A 35 -11.73 9.33 -2.15
C TYR A 35 -10.54 9.98 -1.46
N SER A 36 -9.91 10.90 -2.16
CA SER A 36 -8.91 11.80 -1.60
C SER A 36 -9.36 13.22 -1.89
N GLU A 37 -8.62 14.19 -1.40
CA GLU A 37 -8.98 15.56 -1.72
C GLU A 37 -8.73 15.87 -3.20
N HIS A 38 -8.06 14.98 -3.91
CA HIS A 38 -7.76 15.21 -5.33
C HIS A 38 -8.69 14.47 -6.27
N ALA A 39 -9.29 13.36 -5.83
CA ALA A 39 -10.06 12.53 -6.76
C ALA A 39 -10.86 11.48 -6.02
N ASN A 40 -11.88 10.97 -6.69
CA ASN A 40 -12.52 9.73 -6.28
C ASN A 40 -11.60 8.58 -6.68
N ILE A 41 -11.34 7.69 -5.74
CA ILE A 41 -10.42 6.60 -5.99
C ILE A 41 -11.15 5.38 -6.51
N CYS A 42 -12.19 4.97 -5.82
CA CYS A 42 -12.96 3.81 -6.25
C CYS A 42 -14.29 3.76 -5.53
N ILE A 43 -15.15 2.89 -6.02
CA ILE A 43 -16.43 2.62 -5.39
C ILE A 43 -16.48 1.11 -5.14
N LEU A 44 -16.79 0.73 -3.91
CA LEU A 44 -16.87 -0.68 -3.55
C LEU A 44 -18.24 -1.22 -3.89
N MET A 45 -18.26 -2.37 -4.53
CA MET A 45 -19.50 -3.02 -4.92
C MET A 45 -19.72 -4.21 -3.99
N ASP A 46 -20.85 -4.24 -3.33
CA ASP A 46 -21.12 -5.28 -2.34
C ASP A 46 -22.37 -6.07 -2.64
N GLY A 47 -22.92 -5.91 -3.83
CA GLY A 47 -24.16 -6.62 -4.16
C GLY A 47 -25.38 -6.11 -3.41
N GLY A 48 -25.23 -4.96 -2.77
CA GLY A 48 -26.35 -4.36 -2.06
C GLY A 48 -26.46 -4.76 -0.60
N THR A 49 -25.50 -5.49 -0.03
CA THR A 49 -25.62 -5.97 1.36
C THR A 49 -24.59 -5.29 2.20
N GLN A 50 -23.68 -4.80 2.26
CA GLN A 50 -22.76 -4.17 3.20
C GLN A 50 -22.54 -5.04 4.44
N GLY A 51 -22.18 -6.32 4.19
CA GLY A 51 -21.83 -7.21 5.29
C GLY A 51 -20.40 -6.98 5.78
N ASP A 52 -19.99 -7.84 6.70
CA ASP A 52 -18.69 -7.70 7.34
C ASP A 52 -17.56 -7.65 6.34
N GLU A 53 -17.64 -8.44 5.28
CA GLU A 53 -16.60 -8.47 4.28
C GLU A 53 -16.45 -7.12 3.59
N PHE A 54 -17.57 -6.47 3.30
CA PHE A 54 -17.55 -5.14 2.71
C PHE A 54 -16.76 -4.16 3.57
N TRP A 55 -17.05 -4.16 4.88
CA TRP A 55 -16.41 -3.20 5.78
C TRP A 55 -14.91 -3.49 5.93
N ARG A 56 -14.54 -4.76 5.93
CA ARG A 56 -13.13 -5.12 6.00
C ARG A 56 -12.38 -4.70 4.74
N ASN A 57 -12.99 -4.89 3.59
CA ASN A 57 -12.37 -4.46 2.33
C ASN A 57 -12.23 -2.94 2.28
N ARG A 58 -13.25 -2.25 2.74
CA ARG A 58 -13.22 -0.79 2.80
C ARG A 58 -12.05 -0.32 3.67
N GLU A 59 -11.90 -0.94 4.80
CA GLU A 59 -10.82 -0.59 5.73
C GLU A 59 -9.45 -0.87 5.10
N PHE A 60 -9.31 -2.02 4.50
CA PHE A 60 -8.02 -2.40 3.89
C PHE A 60 -7.63 -1.43 2.78
N ILE A 61 -8.56 -1.15 1.87
CA ILE A 61 -8.25 -0.28 0.74
C ILE A 61 -7.92 1.13 1.21
N THR A 62 -8.71 1.63 2.16
CA THR A 62 -8.50 2.98 2.66
C THR A 62 -7.12 3.15 3.26
N HIS A 63 -6.65 2.16 4.01
CA HIS A 63 -5.37 2.26 4.67
C HIS A 63 -4.20 1.89 3.77
N ALA A 64 -4.46 1.19 2.66
CA ALA A 64 -3.37 0.73 1.81
C ALA A 64 -2.52 1.88 1.27
N ARG A 65 -3.13 3.03 1.06
CA ARG A 65 -2.38 4.18 0.53
C ARG A 65 -1.23 4.58 1.46
N GLU A 66 -1.42 4.44 2.76
CA GLU A 66 -0.38 4.77 3.72
C GLU A 66 0.46 3.54 4.07
N ASP A 67 -0.20 2.37 4.14
CA ASP A 67 0.49 1.17 4.58
C ASP A 67 1.52 0.69 3.58
N VAL A 68 1.22 0.76 2.27
CA VAL A 68 2.15 0.25 1.27
C VAL A 68 3.44 1.06 1.25
N PRO A 69 3.42 2.40 1.19
CA PRO A 69 4.66 3.15 1.27
C PRO A 69 5.42 2.91 2.57
N ALA A 70 4.70 2.76 3.68
CA ALA A 70 5.37 2.50 4.96
C ALA A 70 6.08 1.16 4.94
N LEU A 71 5.43 0.14 4.37
CA LEU A 71 6.05 -1.17 4.27
C LEU A 71 7.24 -1.15 3.33
N ILE A 72 7.15 -0.41 2.24
CA ILE A 72 8.28 -0.28 1.32
C ILE A 72 9.48 0.34 2.05
N ALA A 73 9.24 1.39 2.80
CA ALA A 73 10.31 2.04 3.54
C ALA A 73 10.94 1.08 4.55
N GLU A 74 10.10 0.28 5.20
CA GLU A 74 10.60 -0.67 6.19
C GLU A 74 11.40 -1.79 5.52
N VAL A 75 10.94 -2.27 4.37
CA VAL A 75 11.70 -3.30 3.65
C VAL A 75 13.06 -2.76 3.26
N LYS A 76 13.10 -1.53 2.75
CA LYS A 76 14.36 -0.94 2.32
C LYS A 76 15.30 -0.76 3.51
N ARG A 77 14.76 -0.34 4.65
CA ARG A 77 15.56 -0.16 5.86
C ARG A 77 16.15 -1.49 6.31
N LEU A 78 15.32 -2.53 6.34
CA LEU A 78 15.79 -3.84 6.78
C LEU A 78 16.81 -4.43 5.83
N ARG A 79 16.61 -4.25 4.53
CA ARG A 79 17.58 -4.74 3.56
C ARG A 79 18.92 -4.04 3.70
N SER A 80 18.89 -2.76 4.02
CA SER A 80 20.12 -2.01 4.26
C SER A 80 20.85 -2.54 5.48
N ILE A 81 20.11 -2.85 6.55
CA ILE A 81 20.71 -3.42 7.75
C ILE A 81 21.33 -4.79 7.46
N VAL A 82 20.58 -5.63 6.74
CA VAL A 82 21.09 -6.95 6.41
C VAL A 82 22.38 -6.83 5.59
N ALA A 83 22.39 -5.93 4.61
CA ALA A 83 23.57 -5.77 3.79
C ALA A 83 24.78 -5.35 4.62
N SER A 84 24.58 -4.51 5.61
CA SER A 84 25.71 -4.07 6.43
C SER A 84 26.17 -5.14 7.41
N LEU A 85 25.35 -6.16 7.64
CA LEU A 85 25.70 -7.24 8.55
C LEU A 85 26.30 -8.45 7.82
N MET A 86 26.47 -8.38 6.50
CA MET A 86 27.00 -9.49 5.72
C MET A 86 28.35 -9.14 5.17
N PRO A 87 29.38 -9.30 5.99
CA PRO A 87 30.71 -8.79 5.62
C PRO A 87 31.31 -9.47 4.42
N GLY A 88 30.90 -10.69 4.12
CA GLY A 88 31.50 -11.35 2.99
C GLY A 88 31.12 -10.76 1.65
N ASP A 89 30.07 -10.00 1.63
CA ASP A 89 29.59 -9.48 0.39
C ASP A 89 30.48 -8.50 -0.23
N GLU A 90 31.02 -7.63 0.56
CA GLU A 90 31.76 -6.60 -0.01
C GLU A 90 33.17 -6.98 -0.18
N GLY A 91 33.58 -7.95 0.53
CA GLY A 91 34.96 -8.31 0.46
C GLY A 91 35.39 -8.74 -0.88
N HIS A 92 34.45 -9.15 -1.67
CA HIS A 92 34.87 -9.71 -2.89
C HIS A 92 34.82 -8.73 -3.98
N ASP A 93 34.59 -7.56 -3.68
CA ASP A 93 34.59 -6.66 -4.71
C ASP A 93 35.74 -6.53 -5.54
#